data_a56a0efb9bab82d804e0ba4dc0194cd7
#
_entry.id   a56a0efb9bab82d804e0ba4dc0194cd7
#
_cell.length_a   1.000
_cell.length_b   1.000
_cell.length_c   1.000
_cell.angle_alpha   90.00
_cell.angle_beta   90.00
_cell.angle_gamma   90.00
#
_symmetry.space_group_name_H-M   'P 1'
#
loop_
_entity.id
_entity.type
_entity.pdbx_description
1 polymer ?
#
loop_
_entity_poly.entity_id
_entity_poly.type
_entity_poly.pdbx_seq_one_letter_code
_entity_poly.pdbx_strand_id
1 'polypeptide(L)'
;MKSPSHPLAARRSFLAVLALAAAGIGGVSAQALVEGQNYLRLKNPQPVEGGKNIEVLYFFSYMCPHCRDFDPELQPWLKQLPADVEFRRVPVDFGRDQWAAMGKAYYTLEAMGADRSLTSDVFVSVHDRKLPLWQPAAFFDWAVSKGLDRKKVEDTYNSFGVTTKLNRARQLAKNYNLQSIPVVFVDGKFQVSAEKVGTHANMPAAMNELIAKARAERSK
;
A
#
# COMPACT_ATOMS: atom_id res chain seq x y z
N MET A 1 -23.12 92.11 -27.02
CA MET A 1 -24.13 92.40 -25.98
C MET A 1 -24.61 91.11 -25.31
N LYS A 2 -24.53 91.08 -24.01
CA LYS A 2 -25.11 90.08 -23.06
C LYS A 2 -24.46 88.71 -22.92
N SER A 3 -23.55 88.60 -21.97
CA SER A 3 -23.48 87.55 -20.95
C SER A 3 -24.84 87.46 -20.22
N PRO A 4 -25.21 86.44 -19.41
CA PRO A 4 -24.30 85.60 -18.61
C PRO A 4 -24.89 84.18 -18.35
N SER A 5 -24.18 83.50 -17.58
CA SER A 5 -24.45 82.80 -16.31
C SER A 5 -24.28 81.28 -16.36
N HIS A 6 -23.29 80.86 -15.58
CA HIS A 6 -23.14 79.49 -15.05
C HIS A 6 -24.23 79.18 -14.03
N PRO A 7 -24.57 77.90 -13.84
CA PRO A 7 -24.36 77.37 -12.47
C PRO A 7 -23.69 75.98 -12.42
N LEU A 8 -22.77 75.96 -11.53
CA LEU A 8 -22.49 75.01 -10.44
C LEU A 8 -22.59 73.48 -10.66
N ALA A 9 -21.49 72.93 -10.51
CA ALA A 9 -21.12 71.54 -10.36
C ALA A 9 -21.94 70.82 -9.28
N ALA A 10 -22.36 69.61 -9.59
CA ALA A 10 -22.67 68.58 -8.57
C ALA A 10 -21.70 67.41 -8.76
N ARG A 11 -20.72 67.38 -7.88
CA ARG A 11 -19.84 66.23 -7.67
C ARG A 11 -20.66 65.11 -7.07
N ARG A 12 -20.94 64.06 -7.83
CA ARG A 12 -21.42 62.80 -7.34
C ARG A 12 -20.23 61.88 -7.14
N SER A 13 -19.85 61.72 -5.85
CA SER A 13 -18.87 60.74 -5.39
C SER A 13 -19.48 59.32 -5.56
N PHE A 14 -18.91 58.59 -6.53
CA PHE A 14 -19.16 57.13 -6.61
C PHE A 14 -18.28 56.44 -5.63
N LEU A 15 -18.82 56.02 -4.48
CA LEU A 15 -18.21 55.02 -3.61
C LEU A 15 -18.24 53.68 -4.32
N ALA A 16 -17.10 53.24 -4.82
CA ALA A 16 -16.90 51.89 -5.31
C ALA A 16 -16.83 50.94 -4.10
N VAL A 17 -17.89 50.18 -3.87
CA VAL A 17 -17.90 49.08 -2.91
C VAL A 17 -17.13 47.92 -3.56
N LEU A 18 -15.87 47.70 -3.13
CA LEU A 18 -15.07 46.55 -3.49
C LEU A 18 -15.63 45.34 -2.71
N ALA A 19 -16.51 44.56 -3.34
CA ALA A 19 -16.94 43.27 -2.80
C ALA A 19 -15.78 42.27 -2.95
N LEU A 20 -15.09 42.00 -1.82
CA LEU A 20 -14.11 40.92 -1.72
C LEU A 20 -14.88 39.60 -1.79
N ALA A 21 -14.94 38.98 -2.97
CA ALA A 21 -15.39 37.60 -3.11
C ALA A 21 -14.33 36.69 -2.50
N ALA A 22 -14.50 36.31 -1.23
CA ALA A 22 -13.75 35.21 -0.63
C ALA A 22 -14.15 33.93 -1.36
N ALA A 23 -13.33 33.55 -2.35
CA ALA A 23 -13.40 32.22 -2.95
C ALA A 23 -13.07 31.20 -1.86
N GLY A 24 -14.10 30.63 -1.27
CA GLY A 24 -13.97 29.49 -0.36
C GLY A 24 -13.31 28.35 -1.13
N ILE A 25 -12.03 28.12 -0.85
CA ILE A 25 -11.35 26.89 -1.23
C ILE A 25 -12.05 25.80 -0.44
N GLY A 26 -13.05 25.18 -1.06
CA GLY A 26 -13.69 23.98 -0.56
C GLY A 26 -12.64 22.88 -0.50
N GLY A 27 -11.93 22.80 0.63
CA GLY A 27 -11.10 21.66 0.94
C GLY A 27 -12.01 20.43 0.89
N VAL A 28 -11.73 19.50 -0.02
CA VAL A 28 -12.31 18.17 0.02
C VAL A 28 -11.89 17.59 1.37
N SER A 29 -12.78 17.64 2.34
CA SER A 29 -12.56 17.01 3.64
C SER A 29 -12.47 15.52 3.39
N ALA A 30 -11.27 14.97 3.42
CA ALA A 30 -11.09 13.53 3.44
C ALA A 30 -11.89 13.04 4.66
N GLN A 31 -12.91 12.22 4.39
CA GLN A 31 -13.78 11.71 5.44
C GLN A 31 -12.93 10.81 6.34
N ALA A 32 -12.76 11.20 7.59
CA ALA A 32 -11.92 10.45 8.54
C ALA A 32 -12.40 9.00 8.64
N LEU A 33 -11.43 8.08 8.69
CA LEU A 33 -11.74 6.65 8.81
C LEU A 33 -12.45 6.35 10.14
N VAL A 34 -13.54 5.58 10.06
CA VAL A 34 -14.33 5.14 11.19
C VAL A 34 -13.97 3.70 11.55
N GLU A 35 -13.59 3.49 12.82
CA GLU A 35 -13.31 2.15 13.36
C GLU A 35 -14.54 1.24 13.25
N GLY A 36 -14.34 -0.01 12.85
CA GLY A 36 -15.42 -0.98 12.60
C GLY A 36 -16.03 -0.87 11.21
N GLN A 37 -15.98 0.30 10.55
CA GLN A 37 -16.48 0.52 9.20
C GLN A 37 -15.35 0.45 8.17
N ASN A 38 -14.41 1.40 8.23
CA ASN A 38 -13.35 1.54 7.23
C ASN A 38 -12.07 0.79 7.60
N TYR A 39 -11.87 0.49 8.88
CA TYR A 39 -10.77 -0.34 9.38
C TYR A 39 -11.20 -1.08 10.64
N LEU A 40 -10.43 -2.08 11.02
CA LEU A 40 -10.62 -2.78 12.28
C LEU A 40 -9.41 -2.53 13.19
N ARG A 41 -9.66 -2.36 14.49
CA ARG A 41 -8.63 -2.45 15.52
C ARG A 41 -8.56 -3.89 16.02
N LEU A 42 -7.35 -4.45 16.04
CA LEU A 42 -7.15 -5.77 16.63
C LEU A 42 -7.43 -5.74 18.14
N LYS A 43 -8.20 -6.69 18.62
CA LYS A 43 -8.45 -6.86 20.07
C LYS A 43 -7.16 -7.15 20.83
N ASN A 44 -6.28 -7.94 20.20
CA ASN A 44 -4.96 -8.29 20.72
C ASN A 44 -3.90 -7.76 19.73
N PRO A 45 -3.29 -6.59 20.00
CA PRO A 45 -2.22 -6.07 19.17
C PRO A 45 -1.07 -7.09 19.04
N GLN A 46 -0.50 -7.19 17.85
CA GLN A 46 0.62 -8.08 17.57
C GLN A 46 1.95 -7.35 17.77
N PRO A 47 2.98 -8.06 18.21
CA PRO A 47 4.33 -7.51 18.28
C PRO A 47 4.79 -7.04 16.90
N VAL A 48 5.46 -5.88 16.86
CA VAL A 48 6.06 -5.32 15.66
C VAL A 48 7.58 -5.54 15.66
N GLU A 49 8.16 -5.73 14.48
CA GLU A 49 9.59 -5.93 14.30
C GLU A 49 10.32 -4.66 13.87
N GLY A 50 9.57 -3.64 13.43
CA GLY A 50 10.11 -2.36 12.95
C GLY A 50 10.79 -1.48 14.02
N GLY A 51 10.84 -1.90 15.28
CA GLY A 51 11.45 -1.13 16.36
C GLY A 51 10.76 0.24 16.54
N LYS A 52 11.49 1.34 16.24
CA LYS A 52 10.93 2.71 16.30
C LYS A 52 10.05 3.03 15.09
N ASN A 53 10.22 2.33 13.98
CA ASN A 53 9.45 2.57 12.76
C ASN A 53 8.03 2.02 12.87
N ILE A 54 7.08 2.68 12.21
CA ILE A 54 5.72 2.17 12.06
C ILE A 54 5.76 1.02 11.06
N GLU A 55 5.44 -0.18 11.54
CA GLU A 55 5.40 -1.37 10.69
C GLU A 55 4.11 -1.43 9.87
N VAL A 56 4.25 -1.69 8.57
CA VAL A 56 3.13 -1.94 7.65
C VAL A 56 3.33 -3.33 7.04
N LEU A 57 2.49 -4.29 7.45
CA LEU A 57 2.51 -5.65 6.93
C LEU A 57 1.43 -5.81 5.86
N TYR A 58 1.84 -6.18 4.66
CA TYR A 58 0.94 -6.53 3.57
C TYR A 58 0.92 -8.05 3.36
N PHE A 59 -0.18 -8.70 3.73
CA PHE A 59 -0.40 -10.10 3.46
C PHE A 59 -0.96 -10.31 2.06
N PHE A 60 -0.30 -11.14 1.27
CA PHE A 60 -0.58 -11.30 -0.14
C PHE A 60 -0.24 -12.70 -0.65
N SER A 61 -0.60 -12.98 -1.89
CA SER A 61 -0.04 -14.09 -2.68
C SER A 61 0.06 -13.68 -4.14
N TYR A 62 1.14 -14.09 -4.80
CA TYR A 62 1.24 -13.97 -6.26
C TYR A 62 0.16 -14.75 -7.01
N MET A 63 -0.49 -15.75 -6.37
CA MET A 63 -1.60 -16.51 -6.93
C MET A 63 -2.97 -15.83 -6.76
N CYS A 64 -3.03 -14.72 -6.02
CA CYS A 64 -4.29 -14.03 -5.72
C CYS A 64 -4.58 -12.93 -6.77
N PRO A 65 -5.70 -13.02 -7.53
CA PRO A 65 -6.07 -11.99 -8.51
C PRO A 65 -6.28 -10.61 -7.87
N HIS A 66 -6.92 -10.54 -6.72
CA HIS A 66 -7.13 -9.26 -6.01
C HIS A 66 -5.82 -8.63 -5.51
N CYS A 67 -4.79 -9.43 -5.20
CA CYS A 67 -3.45 -8.91 -4.89
C CYS A 67 -2.79 -8.34 -6.15
N ARG A 68 -2.98 -8.98 -7.30
CA ARG A 68 -2.56 -8.45 -8.60
C ARG A 68 -3.23 -7.12 -8.90
N ASP A 69 -4.54 -7.01 -8.63
CA ASP A 69 -5.31 -5.78 -8.88
C ASP A 69 -4.94 -4.65 -7.91
N PHE A 70 -4.44 -4.98 -6.72
CA PHE A 70 -3.95 -3.99 -5.75
C PHE A 70 -2.52 -3.51 -6.05
N ASP A 71 -1.68 -4.29 -6.73
CA ASP A 71 -0.27 -3.94 -6.95
C ASP A 71 -0.07 -2.59 -7.68
N PRO A 72 -0.82 -2.23 -8.74
CA PRO A 72 -0.71 -0.91 -9.39
C PRO A 72 -0.98 0.27 -8.46
N GLU A 73 -1.89 0.13 -7.49
CA GLU A 73 -2.21 1.15 -6.50
C GLU A 73 -1.13 1.27 -5.42
N LEU A 74 -0.50 0.14 -5.11
CA LEU A 74 0.54 0.05 -4.08
C LEU A 74 1.89 0.60 -4.55
N GLN A 75 2.25 0.43 -5.83
CA GLN A 75 3.56 0.83 -6.36
C GLN A 75 3.86 2.34 -6.23
N PRO A 76 2.94 3.27 -6.58
CA PRO A 76 3.15 4.70 -6.36
C PRO A 76 3.31 5.05 -4.87
N TRP A 77 2.52 4.40 -4.00
CA TRP A 77 2.58 4.62 -2.56
C TRP A 77 3.93 4.20 -1.97
N LEU A 78 4.49 3.07 -2.41
CA LEU A 78 5.80 2.58 -1.96
C LEU A 78 6.95 3.55 -2.30
N LYS A 79 6.83 4.31 -3.39
CA LYS A 79 7.84 5.32 -3.78
C LYS A 79 7.82 6.56 -2.88
N GLN A 80 6.74 6.77 -2.13
CA GLN A 80 6.53 7.93 -1.28
C GLN A 80 6.56 7.57 0.23
N LEU A 81 7.06 6.37 0.56
CA LEU A 81 7.10 5.89 1.94
C LEU A 81 7.94 6.82 2.82
N PRO A 82 7.39 7.31 3.94
CA PRO A 82 8.18 8.06 4.91
C PRO A 82 9.30 7.20 5.53
N ALA A 83 10.41 7.86 5.90
CA ALA A 83 11.58 7.16 6.45
C ALA A 83 11.33 6.41 7.78
N ASP A 84 10.27 6.79 8.50
CA ASP A 84 9.84 6.17 9.76
C ASP A 84 8.82 5.05 9.55
N VAL A 85 8.57 4.63 8.30
CA VAL A 85 7.65 3.54 7.97
C VAL A 85 8.43 2.36 7.37
N GLU A 86 8.25 1.19 7.95
CA GLU A 86 8.79 -0.07 7.43
C GLU A 86 7.69 -0.91 6.80
N PHE A 87 7.75 -1.05 5.47
CA PHE A 87 6.82 -1.87 4.72
C PHE A 87 7.41 -3.26 4.44
N ARG A 88 6.64 -4.30 4.75
CA ARG A 88 6.99 -5.69 4.46
C ARG A 88 5.83 -6.43 3.79
N ARG A 89 6.14 -7.19 2.75
CA ARG A 89 5.23 -8.17 2.17
C ARG A 89 5.36 -9.50 2.91
N VAL A 90 4.24 -10.13 3.19
CA VAL A 90 4.17 -11.44 3.84
C VAL A 90 3.35 -12.37 2.95
N PRO A 91 3.99 -13.32 2.24
CA PRO A 91 3.27 -14.23 1.38
C PRO A 91 2.44 -15.24 2.20
N VAL A 92 1.22 -15.49 1.73
CA VAL A 92 0.26 -16.41 2.37
C VAL A 92 -0.04 -17.56 1.43
N ASP A 93 -0.07 -18.79 1.98
CA ASP A 93 -0.36 -19.98 1.19
C ASP A 93 -1.71 -20.65 1.49
N PHE A 94 -2.34 -20.35 2.61
CA PHE A 94 -3.56 -21.00 3.08
C PHE A 94 -3.54 -22.53 2.95
N GLY A 95 -2.34 -23.16 3.12
CA GLY A 95 -2.14 -24.60 3.00
C GLY A 95 -2.16 -25.14 1.57
N ARG A 96 -2.07 -24.30 0.54
CA ARG A 96 -2.06 -24.68 -0.87
C ARG A 96 -0.64 -24.76 -1.40
N ASP A 97 -0.21 -25.91 -1.95
CA ASP A 97 1.16 -26.15 -2.41
C ASP A 97 1.65 -25.13 -3.46
N GLN A 98 0.82 -24.82 -4.45
CA GLN A 98 1.16 -23.82 -5.48
C GLN A 98 1.39 -22.43 -4.87
N TRP A 99 0.60 -22.06 -3.88
CA TRP A 99 0.74 -20.79 -3.17
C TRP A 99 2.00 -20.77 -2.32
N ALA A 100 2.32 -21.91 -1.67
CA ALA A 100 3.55 -22.08 -0.91
C ALA A 100 4.79 -21.97 -1.82
N ALA A 101 4.76 -22.58 -3.01
CA ALA A 101 5.81 -22.45 -4.00
C ALA A 101 6.02 -20.99 -4.42
N MET A 102 4.93 -20.24 -4.64
CA MET A 102 5.01 -18.80 -4.96
C MET A 102 5.47 -17.95 -3.76
N GLY A 103 5.19 -18.37 -2.52
CA GLY A 103 5.77 -17.77 -1.33
C GLY A 103 7.29 -17.97 -1.26
N LYS A 104 7.79 -19.17 -1.62
CA LYS A 104 9.23 -19.42 -1.79
C LYS A 104 9.84 -18.53 -2.89
N ALA A 105 9.14 -18.40 -4.04
CA ALA A 105 9.58 -17.53 -5.13
C ALA A 105 9.73 -16.06 -4.65
N TYR A 106 8.76 -15.55 -3.89
CA TYR A 106 8.86 -14.21 -3.28
C TYR A 106 10.10 -14.08 -2.40
N TYR A 107 10.31 -15.00 -1.45
CA TYR A 107 11.46 -14.92 -0.55
C TYR A 107 12.80 -15.17 -1.25
N THR A 108 12.79 -15.87 -2.38
CA THR A 108 13.97 -15.99 -3.24
C THR A 108 14.32 -14.64 -3.86
N LEU A 109 13.33 -13.96 -4.46
CA LEU A 109 13.55 -12.63 -5.05
C LEU A 109 13.96 -11.61 -3.98
N GLU A 110 13.35 -11.64 -2.80
CA GLU A 110 13.71 -10.79 -1.67
C GLU A 110 15.18 -11.02 -1.22
N ALA A 111 15.59 -12.26 -1.06
CA ALA A 111 16.96 -12.59 -0.67
C ALA A 111 17.99 -12.18 -1.73
N MET A 112 17.58 -12.07 -2.99
CA MET A 112 18.40 -11.58 -4.10
C MET A 112 18.29 -10.06 -4.33
N GLY A 113 17.49 -9.34 -3.52
CA GLY A 113 17.24 -7.90 -3.66
C GLY A 113 16.44 -7.52 -4.91
N ALA A 114 15.73 -8.47 -5.49
CA ALA A 114 14.99 -8.32 -6.75
C ALA A 114 13.46 -8.20 -6.56
N ASP A 115 12.95 -8.37 -5.33
CA ASP A 115 11.51 -8.35 -5.05
C ASP A 115 10.85 -7.04 -5.44
N ARG A 116 11.46 -5.90 -5.10
CA ARG A 116 10.89 -4.57 -5.40
C ARG A 116 10.76 -4.31 -6.89
N SER A 117 11.71 -4.76 -7.69
CA SER A 117 11.74 -4.53 -9.15
C SER A 117 10.91 -5.53 -9.92
N LEU A 118 10.74 -6.76 -9.42
CA LEU A 118 10.14 -7.85 -10.17
C LEU A 118 8.74 -8.26 -9.70
N THR A 119 8.25 -7.77 -8.55
CA THR A 119 6.93 -8.16 -8.02
C THR A 119 5.79 -7.95 -9.02
N SER A 120 5.70 -6.78 -9.64
CA SER A 120 4.64 -6.49 -10.63
C SER A 120 4.74 -7.41 -11.85
N ASP A 121 5.96 -7.73 -12.27
CA ASP A 121 6.21 -8.61 -13.41
C ASP A 121 5.87 -10.08 -13.09
N VAL A 122 6.07 -10.53 -11.84
CA VAL A 122 5.55 -11.84 -11.38
C VAL A 122 4.03 -11.89 -11.49
N PHE A 123 3.32 -10.86 -11.00
CA PHE A 123 1.86 -10.80 -11.12
C PHE A 123 1.40 -10.87 -12.58
N VAL A 124 1.98 -10.06 -13.47
CA VAL A 124 1.68 -10.10 -14.91
C VAL A 124 1.98 -11.47 -15.50
N SER A 125 3.11 -12.09 -15.14
CA SER A 125 3.50 -13.40 -15.65
C SER A 125 2.52 -14.50 -15.23
N VAL A 126 2.08 -14.50 -13.97
CA VAL A 126 1.14 -15.49 -13.45
C VAL A 126 -0.28 -15.25 -13.98
N HIS A 127 -0.78 -14.00 -13.90
CA HIS A 127 -2.20 -13.74 -14.16
C HIS A 127 -2.53 -13.42 -15.61
N ASP A 128 -1.68 -12.69 -16.31
CA ASP A 128 -1.95 -12.23 -17.68
C ASP A 128 -1.32 -13.18 -18.70
N ARG A 129 -0.04 -13.57 -18.51
CA ARG A 129 0.66 -14.49 -19.41
C ARG A 129 0.41 -15.97 -19.09
N LYS A 130 -0.24 -16.28 -17.95
CA LYS A 130 -0.57 -17.65 -17.50
C LYS A 130 0.64 -18.57 -17.37
N LEU A 131 1.82 -18.00 -17.03
CA LEU A 131 3.01 -18.79 -16.81
C LEU A 131 2.89 -19.58 -15.50
N PRO A 132 3.23 -20.88 -15.48
CA PRO A 132 3.09 -21.73 -14.29
C PRO A 132 4.27 -21.53 -13.31
N LEU A 133 4.49 -20.29 -12.83
CA LEU A 133 5.64 -19.95 -11.99
C LEU A 133 5.62 -20.63 -10.61
N TRP A 134 4.53 -21.32 -10.25
CA TRP A 134 4.49 -22.21 -9.08
C TRP A 134 5.28 -23.51 -9.30
N GLN A 135 5.64 -23.84 -10.53
CA GLN A 135 6.56 -24.94 -10.86
C GLN A 135 7.99 -24.39 -10.74
N PRO A 136 8.88 -25.00 -9.91
CA PRO A 136 10.19 -24.44 -9.68
C PRO A 136 11.01 -24.21 -10.95
N ALA A 137 11.01 -25.17 -11.89
CA ALA A 137 11.75 -25.03 -13.15
C ALA A 137 11.27 -23.81 -13.96
N ALA A 138 9.95 -23.61 -14.07
CA ALA A 138 9.38 -22.44 -14.78
C ALA A 138 9.74 -21.12 -14.09
N PHE A 139 9.74 -21.09 -12.75
CA PHE A 139 10.20 -19.92 -12.01
C PHE A 139 11.67 -19.63 -12.23
N PHE A 140 12.54 -20.66 -12.25
CA PHE A 140 13.98 -20.47 -12.49
C PHE A 140 14.22 -19.95 -13.91
N ASP A 141 13.57 -20.52 -14.94
CA ASP A 141 13.67 -20.05 -16.32
C ASP A 141 13.19 -18.59 -16.46
N TRP A 142 12.08 -18.26 -15.82
CA TRP A 142 11.57 -16.89 -15.78
C TRP A 142 12.56 -15.94 -15.10
N ALA A 143 13.11 -16.29 -13.94
CA ALA A 143 14.08 -15.48 -13.21
C ALA A 143 15.36 -15.22 -14.03
N VAL A 144 15.84 -16.24 -14.75
CA VAL A 144 16.96 -16.09 -15.70
C VAL A 144 16.61 -15.12 -16.82
N SER A 145 15.39 -15.18 -17.36
CA SER A 145 14.93 -14.21 -18.38
C SER A 145 14.87 -12.77 -17.88
N LYS A 146 14.88 -12.57 -16.54
CA LYS A 146 14.97 -11.26 -15.88
C LYS A 146 16.40 -10.86 -15.50
N GLY A 147 17.40 -11.61 -15.95
CA GLY A 147 18.81 -11.31 -15.72
C GLY A 147 19.37 -11.86 -14.40
N LEU A 148 18.64 -12.72 -13.70
CA LEU A 148 19.16 -13.35 -12.49
C LEU A 148 20.00 -14.59 -12.84
N ASP A 149 21.04 -14.84 -12.04
CA ASP A 149 21.88 -16.03 -12.19
C ASP A 149 21.13 -17.29 -11.79
N ARG A 150 21.04 -18.28 -12.68
CA ARG A 150 20.30 -19.53 -12.46
C ARG A 150 20.74 -20.24 -11.20
N LYS A 151 22.02 -20.46 -11.03
CA LYS A 151 22.53 -21.21 -9.88
C LYS A 151 22.19 -20.52 -8.57
N LYS A 152 22.33 -19.20 -8.51
CA LYS A 152 21.96 -18.44 -7.32
C LYS A 152 20.47 -18.50 -7.04
N VAL A 153 19.61 -18.44 -8.07
CA VAL A 153 18.14 -18.58 -7.91
C VAL A 153 17.79 -19.95 -7.34
N GLU A 154 18.34 -21.02 -7.91
CA GLU A 154 18.07 -22.40 -7.49
C GLU A 154 18.56 -22.66 -6.06
N ASP A 155 19.81 -22.28 -5.76
CA ASP A 155 20.40 -22.42 -4.44
C ASP A 155 19.61 -21.64 -3.38
N THR A 156 19.22 -20.39 -3.70
CA THR A 156 18.44 -19.53 -2.79
C THR A 156 17.04 -20.10 -2.56
N TYR A 157 16.33 -20.52 -3.61
CA TYR A 157 14.99 -21.10 -3.54
C TYR A 157 14.96 -22.35 -2.65
N ASN A 158 16.01 -23.17 -2.70
CA ASN A 158 16.12 -24.40 -1.93
C ASN A 158 16.81 -24.20 -0.56
N SER A 159 17.16 -22.96 -0.22
CA SER A 159 17.87 -22.66 1.02
C SER A 159 17.00 -22.86 2.27
N PHE A 160 17.66 -23.16 3.38
CA PHE A 160 17.04 -23.15 4.70
C PHE A 160 16.47 -21.77 5.06
N GLY A 161 17.12 -20.68 4.63
CA GLY A 161 16.68 -19.31 4.87
C GLY A 161 15.30 -19.01 4.28
N VAL A 162 15.08 -19.38 3.01
CA VAL A 162 13.77 -19.20 2.34
C VAL A 162 12.70 -20.06 3.01
N THR A 163 13.02 -21.30 3.36
CA THR A 163 12.09 -22.19 4.06
C THR A 163 11.70 -21.64 5.43
N THR A 164 12.65 -21.11 6.18
CA THR A 164 12.43 -20.50 7.51
C THR A 164 11.55 -19.26 7.40
N LYS A 165 11.81 -18.39 6.41
CA LYS A 165 10.97 -17.19 6.15
C LYS A 165 9.53 -17.57 5.81
N LEU A 166 9.32 -18.60 4.98
CA LEU A 166 7.99 -19.08 4.64
C LEU A 166 7.24 -19.61 5.87
N ASN A 167 7.92 -20.39 6.72
CA ASN A 167 7.32 -20.89 7.96
C ASN A 167 6.97 -19.75 8.93
N ARG A 168 7.83 -18.73 9.02
CA ARG A 168 7.53 -17.51 9.79
C ARG A 168 6.33 -16.75 9.23
N ALA A 169 6.19 -16.62 7.91
CA ALA A 169 5.03 -16.02 7.27
C ALA A 169 3.73 -16.77 7.63
N ARG A 170 3.76 -18.11 7.63
CA ARG A 170 2.64 -18.94 8.06
C ARG A 170 2.27 -18.69 9.52
N GLN A 171 3.28 -18.55 10.40
CA GLN A 171 3.04 -18.24 11.80
C GLN A 171 2.45 -16.84 11.98
N LEU A 172 2.95 -15.83 11.25
CA LEU A 172 2.37 -14.49 11.25
C LEU A 172 0.91 -14.51 10.80
N ALA A 173 0.59 -15.20 9.71
CA ALA A 173 -0.79 -15.34 9.23
C ALA A 173 -1.73 -15.93 10.28
N LYS A 174 -1.26 -16.91 11.05
CA LYS A 174 -2.00 -17.48 12.20
C LYS A 174 -2.16 -16.47 13.34
N ASN A 175 -1.10 -15.76 13.72
CA ASN A 175 -1.13 -14.78 14.81
C ASN A 175 -2.11 -13.64 14.52
N TYR A 176 -2.17 -13.20 13.26
CA TYR A 176 -3.13 -12.19 12.80
C TYR A 176 -4.54 -12.75 12.51
N ASN A 177 -4.77 -14.05 12.76
CA ASN A 177 -6.03 -14.73 12.45
C ASN A 177 -6.52 -14.44 11.03
N LEU A 178 -5.61 -14.56 10.07
CA LEU A 178 -5.82 -14.11 8.70
C LEU A 178 -6.89 -14.96 7.99
N GLN A 179 -7.92 -14.32 7.45
CA GLN A 179 -9.03 -14.99 6.76
C GLN A 179 -9.02 -14.75 5.24
N SER A 180 -8.50 -13.61 4.79
CA SER A 180 -8.51 -13.20 3.38
C SER A 180 -7.31 -12.33 3.04
N ILE A 181 -7.03 -12.20 1.75
CA ILE A 181 -6.03 -11.29 1.18
C ILE A 181 -6.59 -10.64 -0.10
N PRO A 182 -6.13 -9.44 -0.50
CA PRO A 182 -5.12 -8.60 0.15
C PRO A 182 -5.62 -7.95 1.43
N VAL A 183 -4.77 -7.89 2.43
CA VAL A 183 -5.05 -7.15 3.66
C VAL A 183 -3.76 -6.53 4.19
N VAL A 184 -3.86 -5.34 4.76
CA VAL A 184 -2.74 -4.61 5.33
C VAL A 184 -2.96 -4.41 6.82
N PHE A 185 -1.92 -4.64 7.60
CA PHE A 185 -1.90 -4.32 9.03
C PHE A 185 -0.89 -3.22 9.30
N VAL A 186 -1.30 -2.25 10.09
CA VAL A 186 -0.45 -1.12 10.50
C VAL A 186 -0.17 -1.23 11.99
N ASP A 187 1.11 -1.21 12.33
CA ASP A 187 1.64 -1.19 13.70
C ASP A 187 1.14 -2.33 14.59
N GLY A 188 0.88 -3.50 14.00
CA GLY A 188 0.32 -4.63 14.73
C GLY A 188 -1.06 -4.38 15.33
N LYS A 189 -1.71 -3.26 15.04
CA LYS A 189 -2.94 -2.79 15.68
C LYS A 189 -4.13 -2.62 14.74
N PHE A 190 -3.90 -2.09 13.54
CA PHE A 190 -4.98 -1.70 12.64
C PHE A 190 -4.99 -2.58 11.40
N GLN A 191 -6.17 -3.04 11.01
CA GLN A 191 -6.39 -3.81 9.79
C GLN A 191 -7.19 -2.99 8.79
N VAL A 192 -6.73 -2.96 7.52
CA VAL A 192 -7.45 -2.37 6.39
C VAL A 192 -7.45 -3.32 5.20
N SER A 193 -8.57 -3.35 4.48
CA SER A 193 -8.76 -4.11 3.23
C SER A 193 -9.65 -3.34 2.27
N ALA A 194 -9.61 -3.72 0.98
CA ALA A 194 -10.47 -3.11 -0.04
C ALA A 194 -11.96 -3.24 0.30
N GLU A 195 -12.37 -4.35 0.92
CA GLU A 195 -13.74 -4.55 1.40
C GLU A 195 -14.19 -3.46 2.38
N LYS A 196 -13.27 -3.01 3.26
CA LYS A 196 -13.56 -1.99 4.27
C LYS A 196 -13.55 -0.56 3.72
N VAL A 197 -12.72 -0.28 2.74
CA VAL A 197 -12.57 1.08 2.15
C VAL A 197 -13.23 1.22 0.79
N GLY A 198 -13.92 0.18 0.32
CA GLY A 198 -14.70 0.14 -0.92
C GLY A 198 -13.91 -0.31 -2.14
N THR A 199 -12.65 0.10 -2.32
CA THR A 199 -11.83 -0.26 -3.49
C THR A 199 -10.35 -0.42 -3.13
N HIS A 200 -9.58 -1.09 -4.00
CA HIS A 200 -8.11 -1.14 -3.88
C HIS A 200 -7.48 0.26 -3.95
N ALA A 201 -8.02 1.15 -4.80
CA ALA A 201 -7.51 2.52 -4.95
C ALA A 201 -7.61 3.37 -3.67
N ASN A 202 -8.55 3.06 -2.79
CA ASN A 202 -8.71 3.75 -1.51
C ASN A 202 -7.76 3.24 -0.41
N MET A 203 -7.17 2.07 -0.59
CA MET A 203 -6.30 1.47 0.44
C MET A 203 -5.07 2.32 0.77
N PRO A 204 -4.32 2.92 -0.19
CA PRO A 204 -3.15 3.73 0.14
C PRO A 204 -3.48 4.95 1.01
N ALA A 205 -4.59 5.64 0.74
CA ALA A 205 -5.03 6.77 1.58
C ALA A 205 -5.38 6.30 3.00
N ALA A 206 -6.13 5.21 3.12
CA ALA A 206 -6.47 4.63 4.41
C ALA A 206 -5.22 4.16 5.19
N MET A 207 -4.25 3.56 4.51
CA MET A 207 -2.96 3.19 5.13
C MET A 207 -2.25 4.41 5.70
N ASN A 208 -2.21 5.54 4.98
CA ASN A 208 -1.59 6.78 5.46
C ASN A 208 -2.28 7.32 6.73
N GLU A 209 -3.61 7.31 6.79
CA GLU A 209 -4.35 7.73 7.98
C GLU A 209 -4.08 6.82 9.18
N LEU A 210 -4.01 5.50 8.96
CA LEU A 210 -3.69 4.54 10.03
C LEU A 210 -2.24 4.65 10.50
N ILE A 211 -1.29 4.96 9.60
CA ILE A 211 0.10 5.28 9.96
C ILE A 211 0.14 6.54 10.84
N ALA A 212 -0.56 7.61 10.47
CA ALA A 212 -0.64 8.82 11.28
C ALA A 212 -1.25 8.54 12.66
N LYS A 213 -2.30 7.73 12.72
CA LYS A 213 -2.93 7.28 13.97
C LYS A 213 -1.96 6.47 14.83
N ALA A 214 -1.22 5.55 14.25
CA ALA A 214 -0.21 4.75 14.95
C ALA A 214 0.89 5.63 15.56
N ARG A 215 1.39 6.63 14.80
CA ARG A 215 2.36 7.63 15.31
C ARG A 215 1.82 8.37 16.53
N ALA A 216 0.60 8.87 16.44
CA ALA A 216 -0.04 9.60 17.55
C ALA A 216 -0.24 8.73 18.80
N GLU A 217 -0.45 7.43 18.65
CA GLU A 217 -0.56 6.50 19.76
C GLU A 217 0.78 6.13 20.41
N ARG A 218 1.87 6.10 19.60
CA ARG A 218 3.22 5.82 20.12
C ARG A 218 3.85 7.02 20.84
N SER A 219 3.34 8.24 20.59
CA SER A 219 3.83 9.48 21.20
C SER A 219 3.25 9.77 22.58
N LYS A 220 2.31 8.95 23.04
CA LYS A 220 1.67 9.04 24.37
C LYS A 220 2.35 8.14 25.39
#